data_407055861b3fcfd8d2459545c5ced57f
#
_entry.id   407055861b3fcfd8d2459545c5ced57f
#
_cell.length_a   1.000
_cell.length_b   1.000
_cell.length_c   1.000
_cell.angle_alpha   90.00
_cell.angle_beta   90.00
_cell.angle_gamma   90.00
#
_symmetry.space_group_name_H-M   'P 1'
#
loop_
_entity.id
_entity.type
_entity.pdbx_description
1 polymer ?
#
loop_
_entity_poly.entity_id
_entity_poly.type
_entity_poly.pdbx_seq_one_letter_code
_entity_poly.pdbx_strand_id
1 'polypeptide(L)'
;MISSPANDSSQQQELKIKFSDSCIEWLNRSCISFLVSTYQIGKILTIGHQPDGRFSVFERTFDRCMGMCLTHDKNGFYLSCKNQIWRFENTLAEGKSVGGHDKLYVPQTSSITGECDIHDMVVNDDNQLIFVNTLFNCLATASHTHSFRPYWIPPFVDELVPQDRCHLNGL
;
A
#
# COMPACT_ATOMS: atom_id res chain seq x y z
N MET A 1 -22.79 -39.22 -13.58
CA MET A 1 -22.79 -38.00 -14.40
C MET A 1 -22.12 -36.92 -13.57
N ILE A 2 -20.90 -36.61 -13.87
CA ILE A 2 -20.13 -35.57 -13.17
C ILE A 2 -20.26 -34.31 -14.01
N SER A 3 -20.97 -33.30 -13.50
CA SER A 3 -21.13 -32.02 -14.18
C SER A 3 -19.79 -31.24 -14.09
N SER A 4 -19.27 -30.86 -15.26
CA SER A 4 -18.13 -29.97 -15.40
C SER A 4 -18.39 -28.63 -14.73
N PRO A 5 -17.37 -28.02 -14.05
CA PRO A 5 -17.54 -26.70 -13.51
C PRO A 5 -17.66 -25.67 -14.63
N ALA A 6 -18.62 -24.77 -14.48
CA ALA A 6 -18.82 -23.64 -15.37
C ALA A 6 -17.54 -22.77 -15.38
N ASN A 7 -17.10 -22.47 -16.59
CA ASN A 7 -16.04 -21.51 -16.87
C ASN A 7 -16.55 -20.12 -16.45
N ASP A 8 -16.15 -19.65 -15.28
CA ASP A 8 -16.32 -18.27 -14.86
C ASP A 8 -15.26 -17.41 -15.59
N SER A 9 -15.63 -16.97 -16.79
CA SER A 9 -14.86 -15.97 -17.53
C SER A 9 -15.11 -14.60 -16.90
N SER A 10 -14.55 -14.36 -15.73
CA SER A 10 -14.36 -13.01 -15.21
C SER A 10 -13.46 -12.29 -16.22
N GLN A 11 -14.05 -11.41 -17.03
CA GLN A 11 -13.31 -10.50 -17.90
C GLN A 11 -12.36 -9.70 -17.01
N GLN A 12 -11.08 -10.03 -17.02
CA GLN A 12 -10.04 -9.19 -16.45
C GLN A 12 -10.12 -7.84 -17.18
N GLN A 13 -10.66 -6.85 -16.49
CA GLN A 13 -10.71 -5.48 -17.01
C GLN A 13 -9.28 -4.98 -17.11
N GLU A 14 -8.77 -4.86 -18.33
CA GLU A 14 -7.41 -4.35 -18.60
C GLU A 14 -7.30 -2.91 -18.11
N LEU A 15 -6.36 -2.65 -17.22
CA LEU A 15 -6.09 -1.31 -16.72
C LEU A 15 -5.46 -0.46 -17.83
N LYS A 16 -6.21 0.54 -18.33
CA LYS A 16 -5.72 1.49 -19.32
C LYS A 16 -5.17 2.73 -18.63
N ILE A 17 -3.87 2.94 -18.73
CA ILE A 17 -3.19 4.10 -18.17
C ILE A 17 -2.93 5.11 -19.29
N LYS A 18 -3.32 6.37 -19.08
CA LYS A 18 -3.02 7.49 -19.97
C LYS A 18 -2.09 8.46 -19.25
N PHE A 19 -1.07 8.91 -19.94
CA PHE A 19 -0.10 9.88 -19.46
C PHE A 19 0.27 10.86 -20.57
N SER A 20 0.78 12.03 -20.22
CA SER A 20 1.31 13.01 -21.20
C SER A 20 2.75 12.69 -21.57
N ASP A 21 3.19 13.11 -22.76
CA ASP A 21 4.58 12.95 -23.17
C ASP A 21 5.55 13.60 -22.18
N SER A 22 5.19 14.76 -21.63
CA SER A 22 5.95 15.46 -20.59
C SER A 22 6.10 14.67 -19.28
N CYS A 23 5.20 13.73 -18.99
CA CYS A 23 5.28 12.89 -17.80
C CYS A 23 6.51 11.96 -17.84
N ILE A 24 6.76 11.32 -18.97
CA ILE A 24 7.93 10.45 -19.17
C ILE A 24 9.22 11.26 -19.06
N GLU A 25 9.29 12.40 -19.72
CA GLU A 25 10.45 13.29 -19.67
C GLU A 25 10.74 13.76 -18.25
N TRP A 26 9.67 14.08 -17.49
CA TRP A 26 9.80 14.50 -16.11
C TRP A 26 10.27 13.37 -15.19
N LEU A 27 9.73 12.15 -15.31
CA LEU A 27 10.17 10.98 -14.55
C LEU A 27 11.66 10.69 -14.80
N ASN A 28 12.07 10.67 -16.08
CA ASN A 28 13.46 10.45 -16.47
C ASN A 28 14.40 11.51 -15.88
N ARG A 29 14.06 12.79 -16.04
CA ARG A 29 14.89 13.91 -15.56
C ARG A 29 14.99 13.95 -14.04
N SER A 30 13.91 13.59 -13.34
CA SER A 30 13.85 13.60 -11.88
C SER A 30 14.40 12.33 -11.25
N CYS A 31 14.66 11.27 -12.02
CA CYS A 31 15.09 9.94 -11.54
C CYS A 31 14.19 9.40 -10.43
N ILE A 32 12.88 9.52 -10.59
CA ILE A 32 11.89 9.07 -9.60
C ILE A 32 10.93 8.04 -10.18
N SER A 33 10.36 7.25 -9.30
CA SER A 33 9.23 6.37 -9.57
C SER A 33 8.12 6.62 -8.55
N PHE A 34 6.89 6.32 -8.92
CA PHE A 34 5.73 6.40 -8.05
C PHE A 34 5.26 5.03 -7.63
N LEU A 35 4.81 4.95 -6.40
CA LEU A 35 4.01 3.86 -5.89
C LEU A 35 2.63 4.42 -5.58
N VAL A 36 1.58 3.84 -6.19
CA VAL A 36 0.20 4.33 -6.08
C VAL A 36 -0.71 3.17 -5.68
N SER A 37 -1.46 3.34 -4.60
CA SER A 37 -2.52 2.42 -4.20
C SER A 37 -3.87 2.89 -4.77
N THR A 38 -4.76 1.92 -5.04
CA THR A 38 -6.11 2.20 -5.53
C THR A 38 -7.11 1.43 -4.68
N TYR A 39 -7.92 2.16 -3.91
CA TYR A 39 -8.83 1.56 -2.93
C TYR A 39 -9.85 0.58 -3.53
N GLN A 40 -10.67 1.05 -4.48
CA GLN A 40 -11.83 0.28 -4.98
C GLN A 40 -11.43 -0.93 -5.82
N ILE A 41 -10.41 -0.81 -6.65
CA ILE A 41 -9.95 -1.91 -7.52
C ILE A 41 -8.82 -2.74 -6.88
N GLY A 42 -8.37 -2.35 -5.69
CA GLY A 42 -7.39 -3.12 -4.91
C GLY A 42 -6.06 -3.32 -5.64
N LYS A 43 -5.55 -2.28 -6.29
CA LYS A 43 -4.27 -2.37 -7.01
C LYS A 43 -3.22 -1.46 -6.42
N ILE A 44 -2.00 -1.96 -6.40
CA ILE A 44 -0.79 -1.14 -6.24
C ILE A 44 -0.11 -1.05 -7.60
N LEU A 45 0.23 0.16 -7.99
CA LEU A 45 0.90 0.46 -9.25
C LEU A 45 2.30 1.00 -8.95
N THR A 46 3.32 0.39 -9.53
CA THR A 46 4.65 0.98 -9.59
C THR A 46 4.84 1.61 -10.95
N ILE A 47 5.02 2.92 -10.98
CA ILE A 47 5.10 3.74 -12.19
C ILE A 47 6.50 4.35 -12.28
N GLY A 48 7.20 4.13 -13.38
CA GLY A 48 8.55 4.62 -13.58
C GLY A 48 8.94 4.61 -15.05
N HIS A 49 10.23 4.55 -15.29
CA HIS A 49 10.78 4.46 -16.64
C HIS A 49 11.82 3.35 -16.73
N GLN A 50 12.02 2.80 -17.91
CA GLN A 50 13.10 1.88 -18.24
C GLN A 50 14.39 2.65 -18.51
N PRO A 51 15.58 2.00 -18.47
CA PRO A 51 16.85 2.65 -18.82
C PRO A 51 16.88 3.27 -20.23
N ASP A 52 16.08 2.75 -21.16
CA ASP A 52 15.90 3.27 -22.50
C ASP A 52 14.87 4.42 -22.59
N GLY A 53 14.37 4.90 -21.46
CA GLY A 53 13.42 5.99 -21.36
C GLY A 53 11.95 5.62 -21.58
N ARG A 54 11.64 4.35 -21.86
CA ARG A 54 10.24 3.93 -22.02
C ARG A 54 9.49 3.96 -20.69
N PHE A 55 8.21 4.31 -20.74
CA PHE A 55 7.32 4.24 -19.60
C PHE A 55 7.14 2.80 -19.12
N SER A 56 7.19 2.62 -17.81
CA SER A 56 7.04 1.33 -17.15
C SER A 56 5.96 1.38 -16.09
N VAL A 57 5.04 0.43 -16.15
CA VAL A 57 4.03 0.22 -15.10
C VAL A 57 4.02 -1.24 -14.72
N PHE A 58 4.07 -1.49 -13.43
CA PHE A 58 3.91 -2.81 -12.88
C PHE A 58 2.77 -2.79 -11.86
N GLU A 59 1.86 -3.75 -11.94
CA GLU A 59 0.71 -3.83 -11.04
C GLU A 59 0.69 -5.11 -10.20
N ARG A 60 0.16 -4.98 -8.99
CA ARG A 60 -0.21 -6.10 -8.12
C ARG A 60 -1.58 -5.84 -7.51
N THR A 61 -2.31 -6.91 -7.26
CA THR A 61 -3.64 -6.84 -6.62
C THR A 61 -3.51 -7.17 -5.14
N PHE A 62 -4.10 -6.28 -4.31
CA PHE A 62 -4.23 -6.44 -2.86
C PHE A 62 -5.64 -6.02 -2.46
N ASP A 63 -6.30 -6.81 -1.63
CA ASP A 63 -7.68 -6.53 -1.23
C ASP A 63 -7.77 -5.21 -0.47
N ARG A 64 -8.53 -4.24 -1.04
CA ARG A 64 -8.79 -2.90 -0.47
C ARG A 64 -7.51 -2.20 0.03
N CYS A 65 -6.46 -2.20 -0.77
CA CYS A 65 -5.22 -1.52 -0.40
C CYS A 65 -5.36 0.00 -0.48
N MET A 66 -4.89 0.74 0.55
CA MET A 66 -5.03 2.19 0.59
C MET A 66 -3.83 2.88 1.23
N GLY A 67 -3.74 2.95 2.55
CA GLY A 67 -2.66 3.63 3.25
C GLY A 67 -1.29 3.05 2.92
N MET A 68 -0.31 3.91 2.68
CA MET A 68 1.09 3.54 2.44
C MET A 68 2.04 4.53 3.07
N CYS A 69 3.17 4.03 3.56
CA CYS A 69 4.30 4.87 3.94
C CYS A 69 5.62 4.15 3.69
N LEU A 70 6.71 4.91 3.55
CA LEU A 70 8.04 4.33 3.47
C LEU A 70 8.48 3.78 4.83
N THR A 71 9.37 2.77 4.82
CA THR A 71 10.13 2.38 6.00
C THR A 71 11.05 3.50 6.43
N HIS A 72 11.51 3.50 7.69
CA HIS A 72 12.38 4.55 8.23
C HIS A 72 13.67 4.73 7.41
N ASP A 73 14.26 3.64 6.93
CA ASP A 73 15.46 3.64 6.06
C ASP A 73 15.17 3.95 4.58
N LYS A 74 13.89 4.17 4.24
CA LYS A 74 13.39 4.44 2.88
C LYS A 74 13.74 3.35 1.86
N ASN A 75 14.13 2.16 2.29
CA ASN A 75 14.44 1.03 1.42
C ASN A 75 13.26 0.05 1.26
N GLY A 76 12.18 0.28 1.97
CA GLY A 76 10.95 -0.48 1.91
C GLY A 76 9.72 0.40 2.08
N PHE A 77 8.56 -0.23 2.14
CA PHE A 77 7.30 0.46 2.40
C PHE A 77 6.30 -0.45 3.13
N TYR A 78 5.35 0.18 3.80
CA TYR A 78 4.17 -0.47 4.35
C TYR A 78 2.97 -0.22 3.45
N LEU A 79 2.08 -1.21 3.37
CA LEU A 79 0.83 -1.15 2.60
C LEU A 79 -0.31 -1.71 3.45
N SER A 80 -1.33 -0.90 3.70
CA SER A 80 -2.57 -1.39 4.32
C SER A 80 -3.41 -2.15 3.29
N CYS A 81 -3.99 -3.24 3.76
CA CYS A 81 -5.01 -4.00 3.05
C CYS A 81 -6.21 -4.20 3.99
N LYS A 82 -7.27 -4.82 3.51
CA LYS A 82 -8.51 -4.99 4.26
C LYS A 82 -8.31 -5.41 5.72
N ASN A 83 -7.50 -6.45 5.95
CA ASN A 83 -7.36 -7.08 7.28
C ASN A 83 -5.93 -7.09 7.82
N GLN A 84 -5.00 -6.47 7.11
CA GLN A 84 -3.58 -6.57 7.46
C GLN A 84 -2.76 -5.43 6.87
N ILE A 85 -1.61 -5.19 7.46
CA ILE A 85 -0.59 -4.31 6.94
C ILE A 85 0.59 -5.16 6.49
N TRP A 86 0.97 -5.04 5.23
CA TRP A 86 2.16 -5.66 4.66
C TRP A 86 3.38 -4.75 4.83
N ARG A 87 4.54 -5.35 5.05
CA ARG A 87 5.85 -4.70 4.95
C ARG A 87 6.63 -5.29 3.79
N PHE A 88 7.05 -4.42 2.88
CA PHE A 88 7.87 -4.76 1.72
C PHE A 88 9.27 -4.19 1.90
N GLU A 89 10.28 -4.95 1.47
CA GLU A 89 11.67 -4.52 1.41
C GLU A 89 12.21 -4.64 -0.01
N ASN A 90 13.02 -3.68 -0.41
CA ASN A 90 13.82 -3.82 -1.62
C ASN A 90 14.96 -4.81 -1.34
N THR A 91 15.00 -5.88 -2.14
CA THR A 91 15.99 -6.95 -1.98
C THR A 91 17.20 -6.81 -2.89
N LEU A 92 17.25 -5.78 -3.75
CA LEU A 92 18.40 -5.50 -4.58
C LEU A 92 19.45 -4.71 -3.81
N ALA A 93 20.70 -5.16 -3.91
CA ALA A 93 21.83 -4.39 -3.44
C ALA A 93 22.00 -3.11 -4.28
N GLU A 94 22.62 -2.09 -3.71
CA GLU A 94 22.91 -0.83 -4.39
C GLU A 94 23.66 -1.06 -5.70
N GLY A 95 23.23 -0.37 -6.74
CA GLY A 95 23.80 -0.48 -8.10
C GLY A 95 23.46 -1.77 -8.84
N LYS A 96 22.64 -2.66 -8.27
CA LYS A 96 22.15 -3.86 -8.96
C LYS A 96 20.81 -3.60 -9.63
N SER A 97 20.54 -4.35 -10.69
CA SER A 97 19.26 -4.32 -11.39
C SER A 97 18.82 -5.73 -11.79
N VAL A 98 17.51 -5.91 -11.96
CA VAL A 98 16.90 -7.13 -12.48
C VAL A 98 15.85 -6.75 -13.51
N GLY A 99 15.92 -7.33 -14.70
CA GLY A 99 14.98 -7.03 -15.78
C GLY A 99 14.90 -5.54 -16.16
N GLY A 100 15.98 -4.77 -15.96
CA GLY A 100 16.02 -3.32 -16.21
C GLY A 100 15.49 -2.45 -15.05
N HIS A 101 15.08 -3.06 -13.92
CA HIS A 101 14.57 -2.36 -12.73
C HIS A 101 15.64 -2.31 -11.64
N ASP A 102 15.77 -1.17 -10.99
CA ASP A 102 16.71 -0.89 -9.89
C ASP A 102 16.14 -1.18 -8.51
N LYS A 103 14.88 -1.57 -8.42
CA LYS A 103 14.18 -1.98 -7.20
C LYS A 103 13.42 -3.28 -7.39
N LEU A 104 13.48 -4.15 -6.39
CA LEU A 104 12.71 -5.38 -6.30
C LEU A 104 12.10 -5.48 -4.90
N TYR A 105 10.85 -5.04 -4.77
CA TYR A 105 10.14 -5.08 -3.51
C TYR A 105 9.50 -6.45 -3.28
N VAL A 106 9.87 -7.08 -2.16
CA VAL A 106 9.39 -8.39 -1.75
C VAL A 106 8.70 -8.27 -0.39
N PRO A 107 7.50 -8.86 -0.20
CA PRO A 107 6.85 -8.87 1.11
C PRO A 107 7.70 -9.68 2.10
N GLN A 108 7.98 -9.09 3.26
CA GLN A 108 8.79 -9.71 4.31
C GLN A 108 7.95 -10.13 5.51
N THR A 109 7.06 -9.24 5.95
CA THR A 109 6.19 -9.49 7.10
C THR A 109 4.80 -8.94 6.86
N SER A 110 3.83 -9.41 7.64
CA SER A 110 2.53 -8.80 7.75
C SER A 110 2.04 -8.78 9.18
N SER A 111 1.25 -7.75 9.53
CA SER A 111 0.55 -7.64 10.80
C SER A 111 -0.95 -7.76 10.55
N ILE A 112 -1.60 -8.72 11.18
CA ILE A 112 -3.05 -8.87 11.11
C ILE A 112 -3.70 -7.81 12.01
N THR A 113 -4.48 -6.92 11.41
CA THR A 113 -5.14 -5.81 12.10
C THR A 113 -6.63 -6.01 12.29
N GLY A 114 -7.21 -6.99 11.58
CA GLY A 114 -8.65 -6.97 11.34
C GLY A 114 -9.04 -5.82 10.41
N GLU A 115 -10.33 -5.65 10.17
CA GLU A 115 -10.83 -4.56 9.33
C GLU A 115 -10.81 -3.24 10.13
N CYS A 116 -9.91 -2.34 9.75
CA CYS A 116 -9.70 -1.04 10.39
C CYS A 116 -9.97 0.14 9.47
N ASP A 117 -10.13 -0.12 8.17
CA ASP A 117 -10.26 0.88 7.10
C ASP A 117 -9.11 1.91 7.18
N ILE A 118 -7.88 1.42 7.01
CA ILE A 118 -6.65 2.21 7.22
C ILE A 118 -6.42 3.14 6.03
N HIS A 119 -6.69 4.42 6.23
CA HIS A 119 -6.57 5.44 5.19
C HIS A 119 -5.15 5.97 5.00
N ASP A 120 -4.38 6.10 6.08
CA ASP A 120 -3.02 6.63 6.02
C ASP A 120 -2.12 6.01 7.09
N MET A 121 -0.81 6.11 6.89
CA MET A 121 0.20 5.57 7.78
C MET A 121 1.47 6.41 7.78
N VAL A 122 2.19 6.39 8.88
CA VAL A 122 3.51 7.01 9.02
C VAL A 122 4.42 6.15 9.89
N VAL A 123 5.71 6.21 9.65
CA VAL A 123 6.73 5.70 10.58
C VAL A 123 7.31 6.90 11.32
N ASN A 124 7.19 6.92 12.64
CA ASN A 124 7.72 7.99 13.48
C ASN A 124 9.23 7.87 13.69
N ASP A 125 9.84 8.84 14.40
CA ASP A 125 11.28 8.88 14.67
C ASP A 125 11.77 7.68 15.51
N ASP A 126 10.90 7.05 16.28
CA ASP A 126 11.18 5.82 17.05
C ASP A 126 11.09 4.55 16.21
N ASN A 127 10.96 4.67 14.87
CA ASN A 127 10.74 3.57 13.94
C ASN A 127 9.46 2.77 14.23
N GLN A 128 8.46 3.40 14.83
CA GLN A 128 7.17 2.80 15.09
C GLN A 128 6.18 3.15 13.98
N LEU A 129 5.51 2.14 13.42
CA LEU A 129 4.42 2.33 12.48
C LEU A 129 3.16 2.80 13.22
N ILE A 130 2.66 3.97 12.84
CA ILE A 130 1.40 4.54 13.31
C ILE A 130 0.45 4.60 12.10
N PHE A 131 -0.80 4.23 12.29
CA PHE A 131 -1.80 4.25 11.23
C PHE A 131 -3.13 4.84 11.69
N VAL A 132 -3.83 5.42 10.74
CA VAL A 132 -5.20 5.91 10.92
C VAL A 132 -6.14 4.70 10.93
N ASN A 133 -6.76 4.44 12.06
CA ASN A 133 -7.84 3.45 12.18
C ASN A 133 -9.17 4.19 12.05
N THR A 134 -9.61 4.39 10.82
CA THR A 134 -10.81 5.16 10.48
C THR A 134 -12.04 4.55 11.11
N LEU A 135 -12.19 3.23 11.00
CA LEU A 135 -13.36 2.52 11.49
C LEU A 135 -13.54 2.66 13.02
N PHE A 136 -12.45 2.66 13.79
CA PHE A 136 -12.46 2.79 15.26
C PHE A 136 -12.15 4.19 15.76
N ASN A 137 -12.01 5.18 14.87
CA ASN A 137 -11.81 6.59 15.22
C ASN A 137 -10.58 6.86 16.10
N CYS A 138 -9.43 6.23 15.79
CA CYS A 138 -8.21 6.44 16.55
C CYS A 138 -6.97 6.38 15.65
N LEU A 139 -5.86 6.89 16.14
CA LEU A 139 -4.54 6.47 15.66
C LEU A 139 -4.15 5.20 16.38
N ALA A 140 -3.55 4.28 15.68
CA ALA A 140 -3.21 2.98 16.24
C ALA A 140 -1.82 2.51 15.80
N THR A 141 -1.29 1.51 16.50
CA THR A 141 -0.07 0.80 16.14
C THR A 141 -0.33 -0.68 15.98
N ALA A 142 0.52 -1.37 15.22
CA ALA A 142 0.48 -2.82 15.14
C ALA A 142 0.76 -3.46 16.52
N SER A 143 0.18 -4.62 16.77
CA SER A 143 0.35 -5.37 18.01
C SER A 143 0.67 -6.83 17.71
N HIS A 144 1.47 -7.46 18.58
CA HIS A 144 1.76 -8.89 18.49
C HIS A 144 0.69 -9.76 19.17
N THR A 145 -0.19 -9.17 19.96
CA THR A 145 -1.18 -9.89 20.79
C THR A 145 -2.62 -9.49 20.54
N HIS A 146 -2.84 -8.37 19.84
CA HIS A 146 -4.15 -7.83 19.50
C HIS A 146 -4.17 -7.39 18.04
N SER A 147 -5.35 -7.18 17.49
CA SER A 147 -5.50 -6.65 16.12
C SER A 147 -4.80 -5.30 15.94
N PHE A 148 -4.89 -4.45 16.95
CA PHE A 148 -4.16 -3.17 17.02
C PHE A 148 -4.08 -2.71 18.48
N ARG A 149 -3.24 -1.69 18.72
CA ARG A 149 -3.18 -0.96 19.98
C ARG A 149 -3.47 0.52 19.70
N PRO A 150 -4.43 1.14 20.37
CA PRO A 150 -4.66 2.58 20.25
C PRO A 150 -3.38 3.35 20.64
N TYR A 151 -3.03 4.33 19.83
CA TYR A 151 -1.93 5.27 20.07
C TYR A 151 -2.45 6.61 20.55
N TRP A 152 -3.52 7.10 19.91
CA TRP A 152 -4.22 8.32 20.28
C TRP A 152 -5.70 8.19 19.92
N ILE A 153 -6.54 8.68 20.81
CA ILE A 153 -7.99 8.69 20.64
C ILE A 153 -8.47 10.13 20.73
N PRO A 154 -9.27 10.63 19.78
CA PRO A 154 -9.87 11.96 19.88
C PRO A 154 -10.66 12.12 21.17
N PRO A 155 -10.60 13.28 21.87
CA PRO A 155 -11.28 13.47 23.17
C PRO A 155 -12.81 13.29 23.14
N PHE A 156 -13.43 13.40 21.99
CA PHE A 156 -14.88 13.20 21.82
C PHE A 156 -15.28 11.75 21.54
N VAL A 157 -14.30 10.84 21.41
CA VAL A 157 -14.53 9.39 21.23
C VAL A 157 -14.51 8.75 22.60
N ASP A 158 -15.67 8.34 23.07
CA ASP A 158 -15.90 7.75 24.39
C ASP A 158 -15.75 6.23 24.42
N GLU A 159 -15.81 5.57 23.27
CA GLU A 159 -15.73 4.12 23.14
C GLU A 159 -15.06 3.73 21.82
N LEU A 160 -14.18 2.70 21.87
CA LEU A 160 -13.53 2.11 20.69
C LEU A 160 -14.45 1.05 20.07
N VAL A 161 -15.36 1.48 19.22
CA VAL A 161 -16.29 0.64 18.46
C VAL A 161 -16.23 0.98 16.97
N PRO A 162 -16.53 0.03 16.06
CA PRO A 162 -16.42 0.22 14.63
C PRO A 162 -17.60 1.04 14.08
N GLN A 163 -17.61 2.34 14.32
CA GLN A 163 -18.71 3.25 13.96
C GLN A 163 -18.33 4.36 12.97
N ASP A 164 -17.03 4.56 12.68
CA ASP A 164 -16.55 5.62 11.79
C ASP A 164 -17.21 7.00 12.09
N ARG A 165 -17.13 7.46 13.33
CA ARG A 165 -17.84 8.68 13.80
C ARG A 165 -17.28 9.98 13.19
N CYS A 166 -16.01 10.02 12.85
CA CYS A 166 -15.34 11.24 12.40
C CYS A 166 -14.52 11.06 11.12
N HIS A 167 -14.51 9.88 10.56
CA HIS A 167 -13.79 9.53 9.33
C HIS A 167 -12.35 10.06 9.31
N LEU A 168 -11.56 9.67 10.32
CA LEU A 168 -10.13 10.01 10.34
C LEU A 168 -9.47 9.56 9.04
N ASN A 169 -8.74 10.44 8.37
CA ASN A 169 -8.28 10.18 7.01
C ASN A 169 -6.76 10.31 6.83
N GLY A 170 -6.10 11.27 7.47
CA GLY A 170 -4.67 11.53 7.26
C GLY A 170 -3.89 11.77 8.55
N LEU A 171 -2.55 11.62 8.45
CA LEU A 171 -1.55 11.90 9.47
C LEU A 171 -0.61 13.01 9.02
#